data_bcb507deaa5353c7da098e3873a1c649
#
_entry.id   bcb507deaa5353c7da098e3873a1c649
#
_cell.length_a   1.000
_cell.length_b   1.000
_cell.length_c   1.000
_cell.angle_alpha   90.00
_cell.angle_beta   90.00
_cell.angle_gamma   90.00
#
_symmetry.space_group_name_H-M   'P 1'
#
loop_
_entity.id
_entity.type
_entity.pdbx_description
1 polymer ?
#
loop_
_entity_poly.entity_id
_entity_poly.type
_entity_poly.pdbx_seq_one_letter_code
_entity_poly.pdbx_strand_id
1 'polypeptide(L)'
;AWSDQMNGAWRPISFFSENGKIELTLYSMEKEPEIHSDAPLTSELLRFRKETNDRFMFPLEKERERLEQEGKVETPEMKVLLEQFKKTKDRQELDAIRIKAHQLEKEGKAYTEEYKVFEQKSQEVYGKYREYQNEYIQSNPTLVGLYLLTRQARRMHDSDENMTTYTNLYRTVYVGKFADNPMTEYMEIWVASNEIKIGGKFVDFTAPDLQGVQYTLSEEIQGKVA
;
A
#
# COMPACT_ATOMS: atom_id res chain seq x y z
N ALA A 1 5.86 8.52 -11.17
CA ALA A 1 4.68 9.06 -10.51
C ALA A 1 4.81 10.58 -10.42
N TRP A 2 3.77 11.28 -10.80
CA TRP A 2 3.63 12.74 -10.57
C TRP A 2 2.81 12.95 -9.31
N SER A 3 3.09 14.00 -8.58
CA SER A 3 2.30 14.40 -7.44
C SER A 3 1.88 15.86 -7.62
N ASP A 4 0.64 16.16 -7.29
CA ASP A 4 0.12 17.51 -7.21
C ASP A 4 0.13 17.96 -5.75
N GLN A 5 0.71 19.14 -5.50
CA GLN A 5 0.72 19.76 -4.18
C GLN A 5 -0.25 20.93 -4.18
N MET A 6 -1.48 20.69 -3.84
CA MET A 6 -2.46 21.73 -3.61
C MET A 6 -2.80 21.77 -2.11
N ASN A 7 -2.67 22.93 -1.49
CA ASN A 7 -2.98 23.18 -0.06
C ASN A 7 -2.27 22.24 0.93
N GLY A 8 -1.03 21.80 0.60
CA GLY A 8 -0.21 20.95 1.47
C GLY A 8 -0.54 19.45 1.43
N ALA A 9 -1.51 19.02 0.65
CA ALA A 9 -1.79 17.61 0.43
C ALA A 9 -1.14 17.11 -0.87
N TRP A 10 -0.58 15.89 -0.84
CA TRP A 10 0.01 15.24 -1.99
C TRP A 10 -0.97 14.20 -2.55
N ARG A 11 -1.35 14.34 -3.83
CA ARG A 11 -2.14 13.34 -4.55
C ARG A 11 -1.24 12.64 -5.57
N PRO A 12 -0.83 11.38 -5.33
CA PRO A 12 0.02 10.67 -6.27
C PRO A 12 -0.76 10.27 -7.52
N ILE A 13 -0.32 10.77 -8.66
CA ILE A 13 -0.81 10.36 -9.97
C ILE A 13 0.16 9.33 -10.54
N SER A 14 -0.32 8.16 -10.91
CA SER A 14 0.52 7.08 -11.44
C SER A 14 0.06 6.70 -12.83
N PHE A 15 1.03 6.65 -13.75
CA PHE A 15 0.86 6.19 -15.12
C PHE A 15 2.16 5.53 -15.60
N PHE A 16 2.13 4.80 -16.69
CA PHE A 16 3.33 4.23 -17.30
C PHE A 16 3.96 5.21 -18.27
N SER A 17 5.30 5.30 -18.24
CA SER A 17 6.06 6.02 -19.27
C SER A 17 6.16 5.11 -20.51
N GLU A 18 5.29 5.35 -21.48
CA GLU A 18 5.16 4.58 -22.69
C GLU A 18 4.76 5.50 -23.86
N ASN A 19 4.82 5.00 -25.08
CA ASN A 19 4.36 5.74 -26.26
C ASN A 19 2.84 5.87 -26.23
N GLY A 20 2.33 7.07 -26.46
CA GLY A 20 0.92 7.38 -26.43
C GLY A 20 0.64 8.76 -25.84
N LYS A 21 -0.63 9.15 -25.87
CA LYS A 21 -1.09 10.41 -25.29
C LYS A 21 -1.62 10.16 -23.88
N ILE A 22 -1.17 10.97 -22.92
CA ILE A 22 -1.70 11.01 -21.57
C ILE A 22 -2.18 12.42 -21.29
N GLU A 23 -3.46 12.57 -21.04
CA GLU A 23 -4.11 13.82 -20.68
C GLU A 23 -4.44 13.79 -19.19
N LEU A 24 -3.98 14.82 -18.47
CA LEU A 24 -4.23 14.98 -17.05
C LEU A 24 -5.09 16.24 -16.87
N THR A 25 -6.26 16.08 -16.26
CA THR A 25 -7.06 17.20 -15.81
C THR A 25 -6.97 17.27 -14.28
N LEU A 26 -6.37 18.35 -13.79
CA LEU A 26 -6.20 18.61 -12.37
C LEU A 26 -7.34 19.52 -11.90
N TYR A 27 -7.97 19.15 -10.81
CA TYR A 27 -9.02 19.89 -10.17
C TYR A 27 -8.55 20.47 -8.83
N SER A 28 -9.38 21.30 -8.21
CA SER A 28 -9.21 21.68 -6.81
C SER A 28 -9.24 20.44 -5.91
N MET A 29 -8.83 20.58 -4.63
CA MET A 29 -8.76 19.48 -3.67
C MET A 29 -10.06 18.68 -3.48
N GLU A 30 -11.18 19.22 -3.95
CA GLU A 30 -12.51 18.61 -3.80
C GLU A 30 -12.80 17.49 -4.81
N LYS A 31 -12.00 17.41 -5.89
CA LYS A 31 -12.21 16.41 -6.95
C LYS A 31 -10.91 15.70 -7.30
N GLU A 32 -11.00 14.39 -7.50
CA GLU A 32 -9.87 13.58 -7.96
C GLU A 32 -9.41 13.98 -9.38
N PRO A 33 -8.10 13.91 -9.67
CA PRO A 33 -7.58 14.15 -11.01
C PRO A 33 -8.16 13.16 -12.01
N GLU A 34 -8.53 13.64 -13.19
CA GLU A 34 -8.92 12.77 -14.30
C GLU A 34 -7.72 12.46 -15.19
N ILE A 35 -7.58 11.20 -15.56
CA ILE A 35 -6.52 10.71 -16.42
C ILE A 35 -7.17 10.03 -17.62
N HIS A 36 -6.88 10.53 -18.83
CA HIS A 36 -7.25 9.90 -20.09
C HIS A 36 -5.99 9.49 -20.82
N SER A 37 -5.96 8.29 -21.38
CA SER A 37 -4.81 7.79 -22.09
C SER A 37 -5.21 6.81 -23.19
N ASP A 38 -4.56 6.90 -24.33
CA ASP A 38 -4.59 5.88 -25.39
C ASP A 38 -3.39 4.91 -25.29
N ALA A 39 -2.45 5.19 -24.40
CA ALA A 39 -1.31 4.34 -24.10
C ALA A 39 -1.76 3.03 -23.43
N PRO A 40 -1.38 1.85 -23.95
CA PRO A 40 -1.97 0.57 -23.56
C PRO A 40 -1.84 0.23 -22.07
N LEU A 41 -0.63 0.37 -21.50
CA LEU A 41 -0.38 0.02 -20.09
C LEU A 41 -1.07 0.98 -19.14
N THR A 42 -1.06 2.28 -19.46
CA THR A 42 -1.77 3.28 -18.66
C THR A 42 -3.28 3.05 -18.73
N SER A 43 -3.83 2.77 -19.89
CA SER A 43 -5.25 2.43 -20.07
C SER A 43 -5.65 1.16 -19.32
N GLU A 44 -4.81 0.13 -19.32
CA GLU A 44 -4.99 -1.10 -18.54
C GLU A 44 -5.03 -0.79 -17.04
N LEU A 45 -4.06 -0.01 -16.54
CA LEU A 45 -4.02 0.39 -15.13
C LEU A 45 -5.24 1.20 -14.70
N LEU A 46 -5.68 2.15 -15.54
CA LEU A 46 -6.87 2.98 -15.26
C LEU A 46 -8.13 2.13 -15.23
N ARG A 47 -8.29 1.19 -16.15
CA ARG A 47 -9.43 0.25 -16.17
C ARG A 47 -9.45 -0.61 -14.91
N PHE A 48 -8.31 -1.20 -14.53
CA PHE A 48 -8.20 -1.96 -13.29
C PHE A 48 -8.56 -1.13 -12.07
N ARG A 49 -8.06 0.11 -11.98
CA ARG A 49 -8.37 1.03 -10.87
C ARG A 49 -9.84 1.39 -10.81
N LYS A 50 -10.43 1.72 -11.97
CA LYS A 50 -11.85 2.04 -12.04
C LYS A 50 -12.70 0.87 -11.56
N GLU A 51 -12.44 -0.33 -12.08
CA GLU A 51 -13.19 -1.53 -11.72
C GLU A 51 -13.08 -1.85 -10.22
N THR A 52 -11.87 -1.80 -9.67
CA THR A 52 -11.65 -2.07 -8.25
C THR A 52 -12.24 -0.99 -7.35
N ASN A 53 -12.18 0.27 -7.77
CA ASN A 53 -12.79 1.37 -7.05
C ASN A 53 -14.31 1.23 -7.01
N ASP A 54 -14.95 1.03 -8.16
CA ASP A 54 -16.41 0.89 -8.27
C ASP A 54 -16.92 -0.32 -7.48
N ARG A 55 -16.17 -1.43 -7.52
CA ARG A 55 -16.59 -2.70 -6.91
C ARG A 55 -16.36 -2.76 -5.40
N PHE A 56 -15.26 -2.20 -4.91
CA PHE A 56 -14.81 -2.41 -3.54
C PHE A 56 -14.73 -1.13 -2.72
N MET A 57 -14.09 -0.07 -3.26
CA MET A 57 -13.75 1.11 -2.47
C MET A 57 -14.90 2.09 -2.36
N PHE A 58 -15.54 2.43 -3.46
CA PHE A 58 -16.63 3.40 -3.49
C PHE A 58 -17.82 3.04 -2.58
N PRO A 59 -18.29 1.77 -2.53
CA PRO A 59 -19.32 1.39 -1.57
C PRO A 59 -18.92 1.58 -0.11
N LEU A 60 -17.64 1.32 0.24
CA LEU A 60 -17.12 1.54 1.58
C LEU A 60 -17.03 3.03 1.92
N GLU A 61 -16.51 3.83 1.00
CA GLU A 61 -16.39 5.27 1.17
C GLU A 61 -17.75 5.91 1.40
N LYS A 62 -18.74 5.57 0.58
CA LYS A 62 -20.12 6.06 0.72
C LYS A 62 -20.75 5.68 2.07
N GLU A 63 -20.51 4.47 2.55
CA GLU A 63 -21.03 4.03 3.85
C GLU A 63 -20.32 4.74 5.00
N ARG A 64 -19.00 4.94 4.90
CA ARG A 64 -18.25 5.73 5.88
C ARG A 64 -18.73 7.17 5.95
N GLU A 65 -18.89 7.83 4.79
CA GLU A 65 -19.43 9.19 4.72
C GLU A 65 -20.82 9.30 5.36
N ARG A 66 -21.69 8.31 5.13
CA ARG A 66 -23.01 8.26 5.76
C ARG A 66 -22.90 8.21 7.30
N LEU A 67 -22.02 7.34 7.84
CA LEU A 67 -21.81 7.24 9.28
C LEU A 67 -21.20 8.50 9.88
N GLU A 68 -20.29 9.17 9.16
CA GLU A 68 -19.72 10.46 9.55
C GLU A 68 -20.80 11.56 9.60
N GLN A 69 -21.63 11.67 8.56
CA GLN A 69 -22.72 12.64 8.48
C GLN A 69 -23.80 12.43 9.55
N GLU A 70 -24.11 11.17 9.87
CA GLU A 70 -25.02 10.80 10.94
C GLU A 70 -24.38 10.90 12.35
N GLY A 71 -23.09 11.22 12.42
CA GLY A 71 -22.35 11.30 13.68
C GLY A 71 -22.24 9.94 14.40
N LYS A 72 -22.22 8.85 13.65
CA LYS A 72 -22.22 7.48 14.17
C LYS A 72 -20.84 6.80 14.13
N VAL A 73 -19.77 7.56 14.05
CA VAL A 73 -18.40 7.03 14.09
C VAL A 73 -17.94 6.89 15.55
N GLU A 74 -17.76 7.99 16.23
CA GLU A 74 -17.26 8.01 17.58
C GLU A 74 -18.39 7.98 18.60
N THR A 75 -18.09 7.39 19.78
CA THR A 75 -19.00 7.49 20.93
C THR A 75 -19.04 8.92 21.48
N PRO A 76 -20.07 9.28 22.28
CA PRO A 76 -20.13 10.60 22.91
C PRO A 76 -18.89 10.95 23.74
N GLU A 77 -18.31 9.98 24.46
CA GLU A 77 -17.11 10.18 25.25
C GLU A 77 -15.90 10.52 24.38
N MET A 78 -15.71 9.79 23.28
CA MET A 78 -14.62 10.03 22.34
C MET A 78 -14.77 11.38 21.65
N LYS A 79 -15.99 11.77 21.25
CA LYS A 79 -16.26 13.08 20.67
C LYS A 79 -15.85 14.23 21.59
N VAL A 80 -16.15 14.13 22.89
CA VAL A 80 -15.73 15.14 23.87
C VAL A 80 -14.20 15.26 23.90
N LEU A 81 -13.45 14.14 23.89
CA LEU A 81 -12.00 14.17 23.85
C LEU A 81 -11.45 14.78 22.57
N LEU A 82 -12.03 14.47 21.41
CA LEU A 82 -11.64 15.04 20.13
C LEU A 82 -11.90 16.56 20.06
N GLU A 83 -13.00 17.04 20.65
CA GLU A 83 -13.30 18.47 20.75
C GLU A 83 -12.32 19.19 21.70
N GLN A 84 -11.94 18.58 22.80
CA GLN A 84 -10.90 19.11 23.70
C GLN A 84 -9.56 19.17 22.99
N PHE A 85 -9.16 18.12 22.24
CA PHE A 85 -7.95 18.06 21.48
C PHE A 85 -7.83 19.19 20.44
N LYS A 86 -8.93 19.53 19.76
CA LYS A 86 -8.97 20.62 18.80
C LYS A 86 -8.82 22.01 19.44
N LYS A 87 -9.22 22.17 20.70
CA LYS A 87 -9.28 23.47 21.40
C LYS A 87 -8.03 23.80 22.18
N THR A 88 -7.32 22.80 22.73
CA THR A 88 -6.12 23.01 23.52
C THR A 88 -4.87 23.08 22.68
N LYS A 89 -3.90 23.90 23.13
CA LYS A 89 -2.53 23.93 22.60
C LYS A 89 -1.51 23.53 23.66
N ASP A 90 -1.96 23.28 24.89
CA ASP A 90 -1.10 22.86 25.98
C ASP A 90 -0.66 21.42 25.76
N ARG A 91 0.65 21.20 25.83
CA ARG A 91 1.25 19.88 25.56
C ARG A 91 0.87 18.82 26.58
N GLN A 92 0.76 19.21 27.86
CA GLN A 92 0.40 18.27 28.91
C GLN A 92 -1.07 17.85 28.80
N GLU A 93 -1.96 18.79 28.46
CA GLU A 93 -3.36 18.50 28.18
C GLU A 93 -3.50 17.61 26.94
N LEU A 94 -2.76 17.87 25.87
CA LEU A 94 -2.76 17.02 24.66
C LEU A 94 -2.34 15.60 24.97
N ASP A 95 -1.29 15.41 25.77
CA ASP A 95 -0.83 14.07 26.15
C ASP A 95 -1.85 13.36 27.06
N ALA A 96 -2.49 14.06 27.99
CA ALA A 96 -3.55 13.52 28.83
C ALA A 96 -4.78 13.08 28.00
N ILE A 97 -5.17 13.86 27.00
CA ILE A 97 -6.26 13.52 26.08
C ILE A 97 -5.91 12.27 25.25
N ARG A 98 -4.69 12.18 24.72
CA ARG A 98 -4.22 11.01 23.96
C ARG A 98 -4.25 9.72 24.79
N ILE A 99 -3.81 9.80 26.07
CA ILE A 99 -3.84 8.65 26.97
C ILE A 99 -5.29 8.17 27.19
N LYS A 100 -6.23 9.11 27.45
CA LYS A 100 -7.65 8.77 27.62
C LYS A 100 -8.28 8.18 26.36
N ALA A 101 -8.00 8.78 25.17
CA ALA A 101 -8.49 8.27 23.91
C ALA A 101 -7.99 6.84 23.65
N HIS A 102 -6.70 6.59 23.86
CA HIS A 102 -6.13 5.26 23.74
C HIS A 102 -6.70 4.24 24.74
N GLN A 103 -7.06 4.69 25.94
CA GLN A 103 -7.75 3.83 26.89
C GLN A 103 -9.15 3.44 26.39
N LEU A 104 -9.94 4.41 25.87
CA LEU A 104 -11.25 4.12 25.27
C LEU A 104 -11.13 3.16 24.08
N GLU A 105 -10.09 3.30 23.25
CA GLU A 105 -9.82 2.36 22.15
C GLU A 105 -9.56 0.95 22.67
N LYS A 106 -8.66 0.80 23.65
CA LYS A 106 -8.36 -0.51 24.29
C LYS A 106 -9.58 -1.16 24.94
N GLU A 107 -10.46 -0.37 25.53
CA GLU A 107 -11.70 -0.84 26.14
C GLU A 107 -12.82 -1.10 25.11
N GLY A 108 -12.58 -0.82 23.82
CA GLY A 108 -13.58 -0.93 22.76
C GLY A 108 -14.71 0.09 22.86
N LYS A 109 -14.51 1.21 23.59
CA LYS A 109 -15.49 2.26 23.85
C LYS A 109 -15.29 3.52 23.02
N ALA A 110 -14.30 3.56 22.13
CA ALA A 110 -14.02 4.72 21.30
C ALA A 110 -15.05 4.90 20.18
N TYR A 111 -15.50 3.79 19.61
CA TYR A 111 -16.37 3.76 18.43
C TYR A 111 -17.75 3.20 18.74
N THR A 112 -18.76 3.66 17.97
CA THR A 112 -20.14 3.15 18.07
C THR A 112 -20.23 1.69 17.58
N GLU A 113 -21.31 0.99 17.93
CA GLU A 113 -21.53 -0.37 17.44
C GLU A 113 -21.74 -0.40 15.92
N GLU A 114 -22.41 0.63 15.36
CA GLU A 114 -22.58 0.75 13.91
C GLU A 114 -21.22 0.89 13.19
N TYR A 115 -20.29 1.66 13.74
CA TYR A 115 -18.98 1.82 13.15
C TYR A 115 -18.13 0.54 13.27
N LYS A 116 -18.22 -0.19 14.38
CA LYS A 116 -17.55 -1.47 14.54
C LYS A 116 -18.03 -2.52 13.52
N VAL A 117 -19.34 -2.55 13.26
CA VAL A 117 -19.90 -3.40 12.20
C VAL A 117 -19.37 -2.98 10.82
N PHE A 118 -19.29 -1.69 10.57
CA PHE A 118 -18.69 -1.16 9.34
C PHE A 118 -17.21 -1.55 9.21
N GLU A 119 -16.41 -1.46 10.27
CA GLU A 119 -15.00 -1.87 10.25
C GLU A 119 -14.83 -3.36 9.92
N GLN A 120 -15.64 -4.24 10.53
CA GLN A 120 -15.63 -5.67 10.20
C GLN A 120 -15.95 -5.91 8.72
N LYS A 121 -17.01 -5.29 8.21
CA LYS A 121 -17.37 -5.35 6.80
C LYS A 121 -16.27 -4.81 5.89
N SER A 122 -15.60 -3.74 6.31
CA SER A 122 -14.48 -3.15 5.57
C SER A 122 -13.31 -4.13 5.45
N GLN A 123 -12.96 -4.84 6.53
CA GLN A 123 -11.92 -5.86 6.51
C GLN A 123 -12.26 -7.01 5.55
N GLU A 124 -13.51 -7.47 5.53
CA GLU A 124 -13.97 -8.48 4.58
C GLU A 124 -13.86 -8.01 3.12
N VAL A 125 -14.26 -6.76 2.86
CA VAL A 125 -14.17 -6.16 1.52
C VAL A 125 -12.71 -6.00 1.09
N TYR A 126 -11.82 -5.57 1.99
CA TYR A 126 -10.38 -5.50 1.71
C TYR A 126 -9.76 -6.88 1.45
N GLY A 127 -10.24 -7.93 2.13
CA GLY A 127 -9.86 -9.31 1.83
C GLY A 127 -10.23 -9.70 0.39
N LYS A 128 -11.49 -9.50 0.01
CA LYS A 128 -12.00 -9.77 -1.36
C LYS A 128 -11.29 -8.92 -2.43
N TYR A 129 -10.97 -7.68 -2.12
CA TYR A 129 -10.18 -6.82 -3.01
C TYR A 129 -8.78 -7.40 -3.24
N ARG A 130 -8.12 -7.90 -2.19
CA ARG A 130 -6.78 -8.51 -2.28
C ARG A 130 -6.84 -9.81 -3.11
N GLU A 131 -7.82 -10.65 -2.87
CA GLU A 131 -8.05 -11.87 -3.67
C GLU A 131 -8.23 -11.52 -5.15
N TYR A 132 -9.12 -10.59 -5.46
CA TYR A 132 -9.36 -10.12 -6.83
C TYR A 132 -8.07 -9.56 -7.47
N GLN A 133 -7.28 -8.79 -6.73
CA GLN A 133 -6.02 -8.26 -7.22
C GLN A 133 -5.00 -9.38 -7.50
N ASN A 134 -4.92 -10.40 -6.66
CA ASN A 134 -4.04 -11.56 -6.87
C ASN A 134 -4.48 -12.38 -8.10
N GLU A 135 -5.79 -12.59 -8.28
CA GLU A 135 -6.34 -13.24 -9.48
C GLU A 135 -6.03 -12.44 -10.75
N TYR A 136 -6.15 -11.11 -10.68
CA TYR A 136 -5.80 -10.24 -11.80
C TYR A 136 -4.31 -10.35 -12.15
N ILE A 137 -3.42 -10.27 -11.17
CA ILE A 137 -1.97 -10.41 -11.34
C ILE A 137 -1.62 -11.76 -11.97
N GLN A 138 -2.25 -12.83 -11.52
CA GLN A 138 -2.03 -14.17 -12.05
C GLN A 138 -2.50 -14.32 -13.50
N SER A 139 -3.66 -13.75 -13.82
CA SER A 139 -4.30 -13.90 -15.13
C SER A 139 -3.79 -12.91 -16.18
N ASN A 140 -3.13 -11.83 -15.76
CA ASN A 140 -2.64 -10.78 -16.64
C ASN A 140 -1.14 -10.57 -16.46
N PRO A 141 -0.29 -11.41 -17.09
CA PRO A 141 1.17 -11.33 -16.97
C PRO A 141 1.75 -10.15 -17.78
N THR A 142 1.27 -8.95 -17.52
CA THR A 142 1.67 -7.68 -18.14
C THR A 142 2.56 -6.88 -17.18
N LEU A 143 3.14 -5.77 -17.66
CA LEU A 143 3.85 -4.82 -16.80
C LEU A 143 2.92 -4.19 -15.75
N VAL A 144 1.62 -4.07 -16.03
CA VAL A 144 0.63 -3.61 -15.05
C VAL A 144 0.48 -4.63 -13.93
N GLY A 145 0.37 -5.91 -14.25
CA GLY A 145 0.33 -6.98 -13.24
C GLY A 145 1.60 -7.01 -12.38
N LEU A 146 2.80 -6.89 -12.99
CA LEU A 146 4.07 -6.78 -12.26
C LEU A 146 4.12 -5.53 -11.36
N TYR A 147 3.64 -4.39 -11.85
CA TYR A 147 3.54 -3.16 -11.07
C TYR A 147 2.64 -3.34 -9.83
N LEU A 148 1.47 -3.96 -10.01
CA LEU A 148 0.54 -4.22 -8.92
C LEU A 148 1.17 -5.16 -7.87
N LEU A 149 1.85 -6.21 -8.31
CA LEU A 149 2.56 -7.14 -7.43
C LEU A 149 3.69 -6.44 -6.65
N THR A 150 4.53 -5.67 -7.35
CA THR A 150 5.61 -4.89 -6.73
C THR A 150 5.07 -3.89 -5.72
N ARG A 151 3.93 -3.27 -6.02
CA ARG A 151 3.29 -2.32 -5.10
C ARG A 151 2.76 -3.01 -3.84
N GLN A 152 2.26 -4.25 -3.93
CA GLN A 152 1.89 -5.05 -2.76
C GLN A 152 3.12 -5.41 -1.93
N ALA A 153 4.17 -5.93 -2.56
CA ALA A 153 5.42 -6.27 -1.90
C ALA A 153 6.07 -5.08 -1.15
N ARG A 154 5.91 -3.85 -1.66
CA ARG A 154 6.42 -2.63 -1.01
C ARG A 154 5.61 -2.17 0.21
N ARG A 155 4.39 -2.62 0.38
CA ARG A 155 3.56 -2.29 1.55
C ARG A 155 3.91 -3.18 2.74
N MET A 156 5.20 -3.20 3.08
CA MET A 156 5.80 -4.09 4.05
C MET A 156 5.29 -3.89 5.47
N HIS A 157 4.38 -4.69 5.85
CA HIS A 157 4.04 -5.27 7.16
C HIS A 157 2.93 -6.30 6.94
N ASP A 158 2.99 -6.95 5.78
CA ASP A 158 2.04 -8.01 5.46
C ASP A 158 2.36 -9.28 6.27
N SER A 159 1.33 -10.12 6.44
CA SER A 159 1.47 -11.42 7.10
C SER A 159 2.37 -12.33 6.27
N ASP A 160 2.99 -13.33 6.91
CA ASP A 160 3.79 -14.37 6.24
C ASP A 160 3.03 -15.06 5.11
N GLU A 161 1.71 -15.19 5.23
CA GLU A 161 0.82 -15.75 4.21
C GLU A 161 0.80 -14.89 2.94
N ASN A 162 0.68 -13.58 3.08
CA ASN A 162 0.71 -12.66 1.95
C ASN A 162 2.09 -12.65 1.29
N MET A 163 3.18 -12.66 2.05
CA MET A 163 4.54 -12.73 1.52
C MET A 163 4.75 -14.03 0.73
N THR A 164 4.25 -15.14 1.23
CA THR A 164 4.28 -16.42 0.51
C THR A 164 3.49 -16.35 -0.79
N THR A 165 2.31 -15.75 -0.76
CA THR A 165 1.45 -15.56 -1.95
C THR A 165 2.15 -14.71 -3.01
N TYR A 166 2.75 -13.58 -2.64
CA TYR A 166 3.44 -12.69 -3.58
C TYR A 166 4.72 -13.33 -4.16
N THR A 167 5.46 -14.06 -3.34
CA THR A 167 6.61 -14.85 -3.80
C THR A 167 6.19 -15.89 -4.85
N ASN A 168 5.12 -16.62 -4.59
CA ASN A 168 4.60 -17.62 -5.51
C ASN A 168 4.08 -16.99 -6.82
N LEU A 169 3.35 -15.87 -6.74
CA LEU A 169 2.89 -15.13 -7.92
C LEU A 169 4.07 -14.66 -8.77
N TYR A 170 5.11 -14.09 -8.14
CA TYR A 170 6.30 -13.69 -8.88
C TYR A 170 6.96 -14.87 -9.59
N ARG A 171 7.20 -15.95 -8.88
CA ARG A 171 7.91 -17.14 -9.40
C ARG A 171 7.15 -17.83 -10.52
N THR A 172 5.84 -17.96 -10.39
CA THR A 172 5.02 -18.70 -11.35
C THR A 172 4.64 -17.87 -12.59
N VAL A 173 4.55 -16.54 -12.43
CA VAL A 173 4.00 -15.68 -13.49
C VAL A 173 5.07 -14.80 -14.13
N TYR A 174 6.04 -14.28 -13.36
CA TYR A 174 6.91 -13.18 -13.81
C TYR A 174 8.38 -13.53 -13.97
N VAL A 175 8.89 -14.60 -13.35
CA VAL A 175 10.30 -15.01 -13.52
C VAL A 175 10.64 -15.14 -15.01
N GLY A 176 11.73 -14.49 -15.42
CA GLY A 176 12.19 -14.47 -16.82
C GLY A 176 11.38 -13.55 -17.74
N LYS A 177 10.34 -12.86 -17.23
CA LYS A 177 9.64 -11.81 -17.98
C LYS A 177 10.16 -10.44 -17.54
N PHE A 178 10.24 -9.52 -18.51
CA PHE A 178 10.62 -8.13 -18.25
C PHE A 178 12.00 -7.99 -17.54
N ALA A 179 12.99 -8.78 -17.96
CA ALA A 179 14.31 -8.90 -17.30
C ALA A 179 15.01 -7.53 -17.07
N ASP A 180 14.89 -6.61 -18.03
CA ASP A 180 15.53 -5.28 -17.92
C ASP A 180 14.67 -4.24 -17.17
N ASN A 181 13.59 -4.68 -16.51
CA ASN A 181 12.68 -3.74 -15.83
C ASN A 181 13.06 -3.62 -14.35
N PRO A 182 13.21 -2.39 -13.81
CA PRO A 182 13.55 -2.18 -12.40
C PRO A 182 12.59 -2.84 -11.37
N MET A 183 11.34 -3.08 -11.76
CA MET A 183 10.39 -3.81 -10.92
C MET A 183 10.75 -5.29 -10.81
N THR A 184 11.30 -5.88 -11.87
CA THR A 184 11.79 -7.26 -11.86
C THR A 184 12.97 -7.41 -10.91
N GLU A 185 13.98 -6.54 -11.04
CA GLU A 185 15.12 -6.50 -10.13
C GLU A 185 14.68 -6.34 -8.66
N TYR A 186 13.76 -5.40 -8.42
CA TYR A 186 13.20 -5.22 -7.07
C TYR A 186 12.55 -6.50 -6.55
N MET A 187 11.72 -7.18 -7.35
CA MET A 187 11.03 -8.40 -6.93
C MET A 187 11.98 -9.57 -6.72
N GLU A 188 13.05 -9.68 -7.49
CA GLU A 188 14.09 -10.71 -7.29
C GLU A 188 14.78 -10.52 -5.94
N ILE A 189 15.21 -9.29 -5.63
CA ILE A 189 15.82 -8.96 -4.34
C ILE A 189 14.83 -9.19 -3.20
N TRP A 190 13.57 -8.76 -3.37
CA TRP A 190 12.53 -8.91 -2.36
C TRP A 190 12.23 -10.39 -2.07
N VAL A 191 12.09 -11.23 -3.09
CA VAL A 191 11.88 -12.68 -2.95
C VAL A 191 13.07 -13.32 -2.24
N ALA A 192 14.30 -13.01 -2.68
CA ALA A 192 15.51 -13.53 -2.07
C ALA A 192 15.61 -13.14 -0.59
N SER A 193 15.29 -11.88 -0.23
CA SER A 193 15.36 -11.42 1.16
C SER A 193 14.33 -12.11 2.07
N ASN A 194 13.16 -12.46 1.57
CA ASN A 194 12.12 -13.15 2.33
C ASN A 194 12.42 -14.66 2.53
N GLU A 195 13.38 -15.20 1.81
CA GLU A 195 13.85 -16.59 1.97
C GLU A 195 14.98 -16.73 2.99
N ILE A 196 15.53 -15.61 3.45
CA ILE A 196 16.56 -15.61 4.49
C ILE A 196 15.90 -16.04 5.81
N LYS A 197 16.29 -17.21 6.30
CA LYS A 197 15.83 -17.75 7.59
C LYS A 197 17.03 -17.93 8.52
N ILE A 198 16.79 -17.78 9.82
CA ILE A 198 17.81 -18.10 10.83
C ILE A 198 18.24 -19.56 10.64
N GLY A 199 19.55 -19.79 10.47
CA GLY A 199 20.13 -21.13 10.19
C GLY A 199 20.02 -21.55 8.72
N GLY A 200 19.45 -20.74 7.82
CA GLY A 200 19.43 -20.96 6.37
C GLY A 200 20.71 -20.51 5.68
N LYS A 201 20.79 -20.76 4.37
CA LYS A 201 21.85 -20.19 3.55
C LYS A 201 21.64 -18.68 3.42
N PHE A 202 22.71 -17.90 3.57
CA PHE A 202 22.66 -16.47 3.26
C PHE A 202 22.53 -16.25 1.75
N VAL A 203 21.95 -15.11 1.38
CA VAL A 203 21.93 -14.66 0.00
C VAL A 203 23.25 -13.97 -0.29
N ASP A 204 24.01 -14.52 -1.24
CA ASP A 204 25.25 -13.92 -1.67
C ASP A 204 25.00 -12.69 -2.53
N PHE A 205 25.80 -11.67 -2.37
CA PHE A 205 25.73 -10.46 -3.20
C PHE A 205 27.12 -9.85 -3.38
N THR A 206 27.26 -9.11 -4.47
CA THR A 206 28.45 -8.32 -4.77
C THR A 206 28.09 -6.84 -4.70
N ALA A 207 28.87 -6.04 -3.99
CA ALA A 207 28.69 -4.61 -3.86
C ALA A 207 30.02 -3.87 -3.99
N PRO A 208 30.05 -2.67 -4.60
CA PRO A 208 31.23 -1.84 -4.63
C PRO A 208 31.48 -1.15 -3.28
N ASP A 209 32.73 -0.95 -2.91
CA ASP A 209 33.12 -0.02 -1.87
C ASP A 209 33.06 1.46 -2.35
N LEU A 210 33.45 2.37 -1.49
CA LEU A 210 33.49 3.81 -1.81
C LEU A 210 34.49 4.18 -2.92
N GLN A 211 35.43 3.28 -3.23
CA GLN A 211 36.43 3.41 -4.29
C GLN A 211 36.00 2.69 -5.58
N GLY A 212 34.84 2.00 -5.57
CA GLY A 212 34.30 1.28 -6.72
C GLY A 212 34.85 -0.15 -6.88
N VAL A 213 35.61 -0.64 -5.89
CA VAL A 213 36.11 -2.04 -5.89
C VAL A 213 34.96 -2.98 -5.49
N GLN A 214 34.76 -4.04 -6.28
CA GLN A 214 33.71 -5.01 -6.05
C GLN A 214 34.13 -6.02 -4.96
N TYR A 215 33.23 -6.24 -4.02
CA TYR A 215 33.36 -7.25 -2.96
C TYR A 215 32.16 -8.19 -2.97
N THR A 216 32.44 -9.49 -2.92
CA THR A 216 31.40 -10.55 -2.84
C THR A 216 31.32 -11.05 -1.41
N LEU A 217 30.10 -11.05 -0.82
CA LEU A 217 29.90 -11.41 0.58
C LEU A 217 30.48 -12.79 0.93
N SER A 218 30.25 -13.80 0.09
CA SER A 218 30.77 -15.17 0.29
C SER A 218 32.28 -15.21 0.39
N GLU A 219 33.02 -14.38 -0.37
CA GLU A 219 34.48 -14.30 -0.33
C GLU A 219 34.95 -13.62 0.94
N GLU A 220 34.27 -12.55 1.37
CA GLU A 220 34.62 -11.77 2.56
C GLU A 220 34.41 -12.53 3.88
N ILE A 221 33.40 -13.39 3.95
CA ILE A 221 33.06 -14.14 5.16
C ILE A 221 33.71 -15.54 5.21
N GLN A 222 34.45 -15.95 4.17
CA GLN A 222 35.10 -17.27 4.12
C GLN A 222 36.03 -17.46 5.34
N GLY A 223 35.75 -18.49 6.13
CA GLY A 223 36.49 -18.78 7.35
C GLY A 223 36.17 -17.90 8.55
N LYS A 224 35.20 -16.98 8.42
CA LYS A 224 34.68 -16.16 9.52
C LYS A 224 33.36 -16.75 10.01
N VAL A 225 33.15 -16.78 11.33
CA VAL A 225 31.85 -17.16 11.93
C VAL A 225 30.93 -15.96 11.82
N ALA A 226 29.77 -16.15 11.20
CA ALA A 226 28.72 -15.16 11.15
C ALA A 226 27.75 -15.33 12.31
#